data_039e8f457684023d1dae8e5e3e04ad7f
#
_entry.id   039e8f457684023d1dae8e5e3e04ad7f
#
_cell.length_a   1.000
_cell.length_b   1.000
_cell.length_c   1.000
_cell.angle_alpha   90.00
_cell.angle_beta   90.00
_cell.angle_gamma   90.00
#
_symmetry.space_group_name_H-M   'P 1'
#
loop_
_entity.id
_entity.type
_entity.pdbx_description
1 polymer ?
#
loop_
_entity_poly.entity_id
_entity_poly.type
_entity_poly.pdbx_seq_one_letter_code
_entity_poly.pdbx_strand_id
1 'polypeptide(L)'
;NTDHLAEYRILRDELRWTDPAGRERRFDLALQHLPAGKPFAEALHTEPAERLLAALDTLETALRELNFSHNNLRAGNLRWSGGRFVPLRYHDAHFGPSGDGAAFESLREQVRRTADPMCVGDTEAVYTPHRRLTGHRWTSHVFEGLVCVEDDEGFGFVDTENNPVIRPQYTWA
;
A
#
# COMPACT_ATOMS: atom_id res chain seq x y z
N ASN A 1 1.68 -15.71 22.72
CA ASN A 1 0.94 -14.46 22.82
C ASN A 1 0.30 -14.15 21.46
N THR A 2 -1.03 -14.19 21.37
CA THR A 2 -1.79 -13.98 20.14
C THR A 2 -2.22 -12.51 19.92
N ASP A 3 -1.71 -11.58 20.72
CA ASP A 3 -2.09 -10.16 20.69
C ASP A 3 -1.78 -9.46 19.36
N HIS A 4 -0.92 -10.09 18.55
CA HIS A 4 -0.59 -9.59 17.20
C HIS A 4 -1.56 -10.08 16.11
N LEU A 5 -2.49 -10.98 16.43
CA LEU A 5 -3.47 -11.49 15.48
C LEU A 5 -4.85 -10.91 15.78
N ALA A 6 -5.58 -10.56 14.72
CA ALA A 6 -6.98 -10.20 14.85
C ALA A 6 -7.83 -11.45 15.14
N GLU A 7 -8.89 -11.29 15.96
CA GLU A 7 -9.83 -12.36 16.21
C GLU A 7 -10.43 -12.87 14.89
N TYR A 8 -10.45 -14.19 14.75
CA TYR A 8 -10.90 -14.88 13.55
C TYR A 8 -11.82 -16.04 13.91
N ARG A 9 -12.97 -16.11 13.28
CA ARG A 9 -13.96 -17.18 13.50
C ARG A 9 -14.39 -17.78 12.16
N ILE A 10 -14.50 -19.11 12.12
CA ILE A 10 -15.09 -19.82 11.00
C ILE A 10 -16.48 -20.30 11.42
N LEU A 11 -17.49 -19.87 10.70
CA LEU A 11 -18.86 -20.35 10.81
C LEU A 11 -19.09 -21.38 9.71
N ARG A 12 -19.30 -22.62 10.11
CA ARG A 12 -19.45 -23.75 9.18
C ARG A 12 -20.81 -23.72 8.51
N ASP A 13 -20.84 -23.89 7.16
CA ASP A 13 -22.05 -24.05 6.34
C ASP A 13 -23.07 -22.88 6.48
N GLU A 14 -22.65 -21.70 6.94
CA GLU A 14 -23.54 -20.56 7.19
C GLU A 14 -23.88 -19.77 5.91
N LEU A 15 -23.02 -19.76 4.92
CA LEU A 15 -23.28 -19.09 3.65
C LEU A 15 -24.03 -20.03 2.71
N ARG A 16 -25.30 -19.70 2.42
CA ARG A 16 -26.12 -20.42 1.44
C ARG A 16 -26.16 -19.66 0.14
N TRP A 17 -25.88 -20.35 -0.93
CA TRP A 17 -25.94 -19.81 -2.27
C TRP A 17 -26.68 -20.77 -3.20
N THR A 18 -27.63 -20.23 -3.97
CA THR A 18 -28.35 -21.03 -4.99
C THR A 18 -27.83 -20.63 -6.36
N ASP A 19 -27.32 -21.60 -7.11
CA ASP A 19 -26.84 -21.37 -8.46
C ASP A 19 -28.00 -21.11 -9.46
N PRO A 20 -27.70 -20.59 -10.67
CA PRO A 20 -28.75 -20.34 -11.68
C PRO A 20 -29.56 -21.58 -12.09
N ALA A 21 -29.06 -22.78 -11.80
CA ALA A 21 -29.75 -24.04 -12.02
C ALA A 21 -30.62 -24.49 -10.82
N GLY A 22 -30.73 -23.65 -9.79
CA GLY A 22 -31.54 -23.92 -8.59
C GLY A 22 -30.89 -24.85 -7.56
N ARG A 23 -29.59 -25.16 -7.67
CA ARG A 23 -28.87 -26.03 -6.74
C ARG A 23 -28.34 -25.23 -5.56
N GLU A 24 -28.75 -25.60 -4.35
CA GLU A 24 -28.23 -24.99 -3.13
C GLU A 24 -26.80 -25.50 -2.86
N ARG A 25 -25.91 -24.57 -2.55
CA ARG A 25 -24.55 -24.82 -2.05
C ARG A 25 -24.37 -24.11 -0.72
N ARG A 26 -23.57 -24.73 0.14
CA ARG A 26 -23.21 -24.17 1.45
C ARG A 26 -21.70 -23.98 1.49
N PHE A 27 -21.30 -22.92 2.11
CA PHE A 27 -19.89 -22.54 2.29
C PHE A 27 -19.65 -22.08 3.71
N ASP A 28 -18.44 -22.28 4.16
CA ASP A 28 -17.97 -21.71 5.42
C ASP A 28 -17.85 -20.18 5.28
N LEU A 29 -18.25 -19.46 6.32
CA LEU A 29 -18.09 -18.02 6.41
C LEU A 29 -16.97 -17.70 7.39
N ALA A 30 -15.96 -16.98 6.92
CA ALA A 30 -14.88 -16.50 7.77
C ALA A 30 -15.19 -15.07 8.26
N LEU A 31 -15.25 -14.88 9.57
CA LEU A 31 -15.40 -13.59 10.21
C LEU A 31 -14.08 -13.19 10.85
N GLN A 32 -13.61 -12.00 10.54
CA GLN A 32 -12.44 -11.43 11.16
C GLN A 32 -12.79 -10.11 11.83
N HIS A 33 -12.42 -9.97 13.11
CA HIS A 33 -12.57 -8.70 13.80
C HIS A 33 -11.64 -7.66 13.16
N LEU A 34 -12.17 -6.50 12.76
CA LEU A 34 -11.38 -5.39 12.28
C LEU A 34 -10.91 -4.54 13.47
N PRO A 35 -9.62 -4.56 13.83
CA PRO A 35 -9.12 -3.79 14.96
C PRO A 35 -9.35 -2.30 14.74
N ALA A 36 -9.62 -1.57 15.82
CA ALA A 36 -9.61 -0.11 15.78
C ALA A 36 -8.22 0.40 15.33
N GLY A 37 -8.20 1.55 14.65
CA GLY A 37 -6.94 2.14 14.15
C GLY A 37 -7.01 2.48 12.67
N LYS A 38 -5.87 2.62 12.02
CA LYS A 38 -5.73 3.13 10.66
C LYS A 38 -5.04 2.14 9.71
N PRO A 39 -5.28 2.23 8.39
CA PRO A 39 -4.56 1.45 7.40
C PRO A 39 -3.05 1.72 7.43
N PHE A 40 -2.24 0.78 6.94
CA PHE A 40 -0.79 0.94 6.82
C PHE A 40 -0.41 2.22 6.05
N ALA A 41 -1.07 2.48 4.93
CA ALA A 41 -0.79 3.65 4.10
C ALA A 41 -0.99 4.98 4.87
N GLU A 42 -2.01 5.07 5.72
CA GLU A 42 -2.24 6.25 6.58
C GLU A 42 -1.19 6.34 7.70
N ALA A 43 -0.79 5.19 8.25
CA ALA A 43 0.25 5.14 9.28
C ALA A 43 1.60 5.65 8.75
N LEU A 44 1.95 5.39 7.50
CA LEU A 44 3.17 5.90 6.87
C LEU A 44 3.32 7.43 6.94
N HIS A 45 2.21 8.16 6.91
CA HIS A 45 2.21 9.63 6.92
C HIS A 45 1.96 10.25 8.30
N THR A 46 1.57 9.44 9.28
CA THR A 46 1.12 9.95 10.58
C THR A 46 1.91 9.44 11.76
N GLU A 47 2.76 8.42 11.56
CA GLU A 47 3.59 7.82 12.61
C GLU A 47 5.07 7.96 12.26
N PRO A 48 5.96 8.09 13.26
CA PRO A 48 7.40 8.07 13.03
C PRO A 48 7.87 6.75 12.39
N ALA A 49 8.75 6.85 11.38
CA ALA A 49 9.26 5.68 10.66
C ALA A 49 9.93 4.66 11.57
N GLU A 50 10.74 5.10 12.53
CA GLU A 50 11.39 4.24 13.50
C GLU A 50 10.39 3.38 14.29
N ARG A 51 9.23 3.98 14.63
CA ARG A 51 8.16 3.28 15.33
C ARG A 51 7.48 2.24 14.46
N LEU A 52 7.29 2.55 13.18
CA LEU A 52 6.72 1.62 12.21
C LEU A 52 7.68 0.45 11.94
N LEU A 53 8.98 0.72 11.77
CA LEU A 53 9.99 -0.31 11.57
C LEU A 53 10.08 -1.25 12.78
N ALA A 54 10.14 -0.71 13.98
CA ALA A 54 10.16 -1.51 15.21
C ALA A 54 8.90 -2.38 15.36
N ALA A 55 7.74 -1.86 14.95
CA ALA A 55 6.50 -2.62 14.98
C ALA A 55 6.45 -3.73 13.93
N LEU A 56 7.07 -3.55 12.74
CA LEU A 56 7.22 -4.61 11.74
C LEU A 56 8.14 -5.72 12.26
N ASP A 57 9.26 -5.37 12.91
CA ASP A 57 10.18 -6.34 13.49
C ASP A 57 9.51 -7.15 14.63
N THR A 58 8.71 -6.46 15.44
CA THR A 58 7.93 -7.11 16.50
C THR A 58 6.89 -8.07 15.93
N LEU A 59 6.17 -7.67 14.88
CA LEU A 59 5.20 -8.53 14.22
C LEU A 59 5.87 -9.75 13.58
N GLU A 60 6.98 -9.55 12.85
CA GLU A 60 7.71 -10.66 12.22
C GLU A 60 8.18 -11.69 13.25
N THR A 61 8.73 -11.20 14.37
CA THR A 61 9.16 -12.06 15.49
C THR A 61 7.97 -12.83 16.07
N ALA A 62 6.86 -12.17 16.33
CA ALA A 62 5.66 -12.80 16.87
C ALA A 62 5.07 -13.88 15.93
N LEU A 63 5.03 -13.61 14.61
CA LEU A 63 4.55 -14.61 13.64
C LEU A 63 5.48 -15.82 13.57
N ARG A 64 6.79 -15.59 13.64
CA ARG A 64 7.80 -16.65 13.68
C ARG A 64 7.67 -17.52 14.95
N GLU A 65 7.50 -16.91 16.12
CA GLU A 65 7.31 -17.61 17.39
C GLU A 65 6.01 -18.44 17.43
N LEU A 66 4.95 -17.92 16.77
CA LEU A 66 3.71 -18.65 16.61
C LEU A 66 3.77 -19.74 15.55
N ASN A 67 4.90 -19.87 14.84
CA ASN A 67 5.04 -20.74 13.66
C ASN A 67 3.89 -20.52 12.68
N PHE A 68 3.58 -19.25 12.41
CA PHE A 68 2.46 -18.80 11.58
C PHE A 68 2.98 -18.07 10.35
N SER A 69 2.57 -18.49 9.17
CA SER A 69 2.82 -17.82 7.90
C SER A 69 1.54 -17.21 7.35
N HIS A 70 1.58 -15.93 7.06
CA HIS A 70 0.44 -15.20 6.51
C HIS A 70 0.27 -15.42 5.00
N ASN A 71 1.36 -15.61 4.27
CA ASN A 71 1.47 -15.85 2.82
C ASN A 71 0.87 -14.78 1.89
N ASN A 72 0.23 -13.75 2.44
CA ASN A 72 -0.34 -12.64 1.68
C ASN A 72 -0.14 -11.33 2.45
N LEU A 73 1.02 -11.21 3.12
CA LEU A 73 1.36 -10.02 3.89
C LEU A 73 1.72 -8.88 2.94
N ARG A 74 0.97 -7.78 3.03
CA ARG A 74 1.14 -6.57 2.22
C ARG A 74 0.50 -5.37 2.90
N ALA A 75 0.82 -4.16 2.48
CA ALA A 75 0.29 -2.90 3.03
C ALA A 75 -1.24 -2.90 3.20
N GLY A 76 -1.99 -3.39 2.19
CA GLY A 76 -3.45 -3.47 2.24
C GLY A 76 -4.02 -4.50 3.22
N ASN A 77 -3.17 -5.37 3.78
CA ASN A 77 -3.54 -6.41 4.74
C ASN A 77 -2.97 -6.12 6.14
N LEU A 78 -2.46 -4.91 6.37
CA LEU A 78 -1.97 -4.47 7.68
C LEU A 78 -2.75 -3.28 8.21
N ARG A 79 -3.02 -3.33 9.50
CA ARG A 79 -3.66 -2.25 10.22
C ARG A 79 -2.79 -1.79 11.40
N TRP A 80 -2.62 -0.49 11.52
CA TRP A 80 -1.94 0.12 12.66
C TRP A 80 -2.92 0.31 13.80
N SER A 81 -2.72 -0.35 14.91
CA SER A 81 -3.62 -0.35 16.06
C SER A 81 -2.84 -0.37 17.37
N GLY A 82 -3.02 0.64 18.21
CA GLY A 82 -2.40 0.70 19.54
C GLY A 82 -0.87 0.63 19.54
N GLY A 83 -0.20 1.15 18.51
CA GLY A 83 1.27 1.15 18.42
C GLY A 83 1.87 -0.13 17.84
N ARG A 84 1.07 -1.00 17.22
CA ARG A 84 1.49 -2.25 16.60
C ARG A 84 0.78 -2.48 15.28
N PHE A 85 1.34 -3.33 14.42
CA PHE A 85 0.65 -3.83 13.24
C PHE A 85 -0.13 -5.10 13.56
N VAL A 86 -1.34 -5.17 13.00
CA VAL A 86 -2.22 -6.34 13.05
C VAL A 86 -2.53 -6.77 11.63
N PRO A 87 -2.16 -8.01 11.22
CA PRO A 87 -2.46 -8.52 9.91
C PRO A 87 -3.92 -8.90 9.78
N LEU A 88 -4.45 -8.80 8.56
CA LEU A 88 -5.82 -9.09 8.18
C LEU A 88 -5.85 -10.07 7.01
N ARG A 89 -7.00 -10.72 6.78
CA ARG A 89 -7.25 -11.60 5.62
C ARG A 89 -6.39 -12.86 5.61
N TYR A 90 -6.67 -13.74 6.57
CA TYR A 90 -5.91 -14.97 6.82
C TYR A 90 -6.26 -16.14 5.89
N HIS A 91 -6.91 -15.91 4.73
CA HIS A 91 -7.37 -17.00 3.86
C HIS A 91 -6.22 -17.84 3.26
N ASP A 92 -5.02 -17.27 3.11
CA ASP A 92 -3.83 -17.96 2.63
C ASP A 92 -2.88 -18.38 3.78
N ALA A 93 -3.25 -18.05 5.02
CA ALA A 93 -2.40 -18.30 6.17
C ALA A 93 -2.40 -19.76 6.60
N HIS A 94 -1.29 -20.20 7.15
CA HIS A 94 -1.17 -21.52 7.75
C HIS A 94 -0.18 -21.52 8.93
N PHE A 95 -0.28 -22.54 9.78
CA PHE A 95 0.75 -22.81 10.76
C PHE A 95 1.87 -23.64 10.12
N GLY A 96 3.09 -23.12 10.16
CA GLY A 96 4.27 -23.70 9.51
C GLY A 96 5.40 -22.67 9.41
N PRO A 97 6.56 -23.04 8.83
CA PRO A 97 7.67 -22.12 8.65
C PRO A 97 7.22 -20.88 7.89
N SER A 98 7.60 -19.69 8.41
CA SER A 98 7.22 -18.43 7.80
C SER A 98 7.86 -18.24 6.43
N GLY A 99 7.04 -18.01 5.40
CA GLY A 99 7.44 -17.57 4.06
C GLY A 99 7.39 -16.06 3.85
N ASP A 100 7.06 -15.28 4.89
CA ASP A 100 6.72 -13.85 4.78
C ASP A 100 7.93 -12.90 4.77
N GLY A 101 9.18 -13.40 4.83
CA GLY A 101 10.39 -12.57 4.94
C GLY A 101 10.51 -11.51 3.84
N ALA A 102 10.30 -11.88 2.58
CA ALA A 102 10.33 -10.94 1.46
C ALA A 102 9.23 -9.88 1.55
N ALA A 103 8.06 -10.24 2.09
CA ALA A 103 6.96 -9.31 2.30
C ALA A 103 7.30 -8.28 3.39
N PHE A 104 7.94 -8.71 4.50
CA PHE A 104 8.42 -7.81 5.53
C PHE A 104 9.49 -6.84 5.01
N GLU A 105 10.44 -7.31 4.20
CA GLU A 105 11.43 -6.42 3.58
C GLU A 105 10.77 -5.38 2.65
N SER A 106 9.80 -5.78 1.85
CA SER A 106 9.03 -4.85 1.02
C SER A 106 8.28 -3.78 1.84
N LEU A 107 7.70 -4.17 2.99
CA LEU A 107 7.02 -3.24 3.89
C LEU A 107 8.00 -2.28 4.56
N ARG A 108 9.16 -2.76 5.03
CA ARG A 108 10.22 -1.91 5.58
C ARG A 108 10.74 -0.91 4.56
N GLU A 109 10.92 -1.35 3.32
CA GLU A 109 11.35 -0.46 2.25
C GLU A 109 10.33 0.65 1.97
N GLN A 110 9.03 0.34 1.99
CA GLN A 110 7.98 1.35 1.88
C GLN A 110 8.04 2.38 3.02
N VAL A 111 8.29 1.94 4.26
CA VAL A 111 8.47 2.84 5.42
C VAL A 111 9.70 3.72 5.22
N ARG A 112 10.84 3.15 4.82
CA ARG A 112 12.08 3.90 4.60
C ARG A 112 11.91 4.95 3.51
N ARG A 113 11.34 4.59 2.37
CA ARG A 113 11.10 5.52 1.24
C ARG A 113 10.19 6.68 1.63
N THR A 114 9.15 6.42 2.43
CA THR A 114 8.24 7.49 2.88
C THR A 114 8.91 8.40 3.91
N ALA A 115 9.84 7.87 4.70
CA ALA A 115 10.57 8.62 5.71
C ALA A 115 11.82 9.33 5.19
N ASP A 116 12.29 8.95 4.01
CA ASP A 116 13.49 9.56 3.42
C ASP A 116 13.16 10.99 2.95
N PRO A 117 13.75 12.03 3.58
CA PRO A 117 13.55 13.40 3.13
C PRO A 117 14.05 13.63 1.70
N MET A 118 14.95 12.78 1.18
CA MET A 118 15.35 12.82 -0.23
C MET A 118 14.22 12.35 -1.16
N CYS A 119 13.40 11.38 -0.76
CA CYS A 119 12.21 11.00 -1.55
C CYS A 119 11.09 12.04 -1.47
N VAL A 120 10.98 12.77 -0.35
CA VAL A 120 10.04 13.90 -0.19
C VAL A 120 10.67 15.20 -0.71
N GLY A 121 11.98 15.37 -0.51
CA GLY A 121 12.73 16.54 -0.95
C GLY A 121 12.97 16.59 -2.45
N ASP A 122 13.19 15.45 -3.11
CA ASP A 122 13.33 15.42 -4.57
C ASP A 122 11.99 15.70 -5.27
N THR A 123 10.86 15.32 -4.67
CA THR A 123 9.56 15.70 -5.20
C THR A 123 9.25 17.18 -4.92
N GLU A 124 9.65 17.72 -3.78
CA GLU A 124 9.47 19.15 -3.47
C GLU A 124 10.64 20.03 -3.97
N ALA A 125 11.88 19.54 -3.97
CA ALA A 125 13.02 20.30 -4.49
C ALA A 125 13.04 20.35 -6.02
N VAL A 126 12.52 19.34 -6.69
CA VAL A 126 12.23 19.36 -8.12
C VAL A 126 10.94 20.12 -8.39
N TYR A 127 10.06 20.25 -7.40
CA TYR A 127 8.81 21.02 -7.45
C TYR A 127 8.92 22.40 -6.83
N THR A 128 10.11 22.88 -6.51
CA THR A 128 10.25 24.34 -6.38
C THR A 128 10.08 24.89 -7.79
N PRO A 129 8.96 25.53 -8.10
CA PRO A 129 8.76 26.13 -9.40
C PRO A 129 9.66 27.38 -9.48
N HIS A 130 10.97 27.17 -9.65
CA HIS A 130 11.86 28.29 -9.96
C HIS A 130 11.54 28.89 -11.32
N ARG A 131 10.72 28.17 -12.10
CA ARG A 131 10.02 28.69 -13.26
C ARG A 131 8.66 28.01 -13.33
N ARG A 132 7.58 28.74 -13.12
CA ARG A 132 6.28 28.33 -13.63
C ARG A 132 6.48 27.94 -15.08
N LEU A 133 6.22 26.66 -15.41
CA LEU A 133 6.05 26.26 -16.80
C LEU A 133 4.82 27.03 -17.29
N THR A 134 5.05 28.17 -17.92
CA THR A 134 4.00 29.07 -18.38
C THR A 134 3.54 28.62 -19.75
N GLY A 135 2.24 28.64 -19.98
CA GLY A 135 1.66 28.33 -21.29
C GLY A 135 0.94 26.99 -21.35
N HIS A 136 0.91 26.22 -20.26
CA HIS A 136 0.19 24.95 -20.19
C HIS A 136 -1.04 25.06 -19.29
N ARG A 137 -2.12 24.37 -19.66
CA ARG A 137 -3.37 24.31 -18.88
C ARG A 137 -3.17 23.51 -17.60
N TRP A 138 -2.37 22.46 -17.68
CA TRP A 138 -2.03 21.57 -16.57
C TRP A 138 -0.61 21.02 -16.71
N THR A 139 0.06 20.69 -15.59
CA THR A 139 1.38 20.09 -15.53
C THR A 139 1.45 19.00 -14.48
N SER A 140 2.12 17.88 -14.78
CA SER A 140 2.40 16.81 -13.83
C SER A 140 3.60 17.13 -12.94
N HIS A 141 3.95 16.18 -12.07
CA HIS A 141 5.26 16.14 -11.44
C HIS A 141 6.36 15.81 -12.45
N VAL A 142 7.60 16.24 -12.15
CA VAL A 142 8.77 15.83 -12.94
C VAL A 142 9.05 14.35 -12.72
N PHE A 143 9.20 13.60 -13.78
CA PHE A 143 9.62 12.21 -13.77
C PHE A 143 10.75 12.02 -14.79
N GLU A 144 11.91 11.55 -14.33
CA GLU A 144 13.10 11.36 -15.15
C GLU A 144 13.49 12.61 -15.99
N GLY A 145 13.31 13.81 -15.42
CA GLY A 145 13.61 15.07 -16.09
C GLY A 145 12.55 15.57 -17.06
N LEU A 146 11.42 14.89 -17.16
CA LEU A 146 10.29 15.26 -18.01
C LEU A 146 9.05 15.64 -17.18
N VAL A 147 8.28 16.57 -17.71
CA VAL A 147 6.98 17.00 -17.15
C VAL A 147 5.91 16.75 -18.20
N CYS A 148 4.87 16.01 -17.84
CA CYS A 148 3.69 15.91 -18.68
C CYS A 148 2.93 17.23 -18.63
N VAL A 149 2.56 17.76 -19.75
CA VAL A 149 1.82 19.03 -19.90
C VAL A 149 0.54 18.81 -20.71
N GLU A 150 -0.47 19.56 -20.37
CA GLU A 150 -1.73 19.65 -21.14
C GLU A 150 -1.87 21.06 -21.70
N ASP A 151 -2.18 21.16 -22.97
CA ASP A 151 -2.60 22.39 -23.63
C ASP A 151 -3.84 22.17 -24.50
N ASP A 152 -4.13 23.11 -25.39
CA ASP A 152 -5.33 23.03 -26.24
C ASP A 152 -5.25 21.92 -27.31
N GLU A 153 -4.06 21.42 -27.61
CA GLU A 153 -3.83 20.35 -28.60
C GLU A 153 -3.77 18.95 -27.93
N GLY A 154 -3.74 18.87 -26.59
CA GLY A 154 -3.75 17.63 -25.81
C GLY A 154 -2.58 17.52 -24.83
N PHE A 155 -2.16 16.28 -24.57
CA PHE A 155 -1.06 15.96 -23.65
C PHE A 155 0.26 15.78 -24.38
N GLY A 156 1.34 16.28 -23.80
CA GLY A 156 2.71 16.16 -24.28
C GLY A 156 3.70 16.13 -23.13
N PHE A 157 4.99 16.22 -23.44
CA PHE A 157 6.06 16.25 -22.45
C PHE A 157 7.05 17.36 -22.75
N VAL A 158 7.45 18.08 -21.73
CA VAL A 158 8.51 19.10 -21.78
C VAL A 158 9.62 18.72 -20.79
N ASP A 159 10.81 19.26 -21.00
CA ASP A 159 11.89 19.18 -20.02
C ASP A 159 11.67 20.20 -18.87
N THR A 160 12.57 20.20 -17.89
CA THR A 160 12.52 21.12 -16.74
C THR A 160 12.74 22.59 -17.12
N GLU A 161 13.20 22.87 -18.34
CA GLU A 161 13.40 24.22 -18.90
C GLU A 161 12.22 24.66 -19.77
N ASN A 162 11.17 23.82 -19.86
CA ASN A 162 9.98 24.04 -20.67
C ASN A 162 10.21 23.89 -22.20
N ASN A 163 11.25 23.17 -22.61
CA ASN A 163 11.43 22.84 -24.02
C ASN A 163 10.59 21.61 -24.38
N PRO A 164 9.84 21.61 -25.49
CA PRO A 164 9.03 20.48 -25.88
C PRO A 164 9.91 19.28 -26.29
N VAL A 165 9.77 18.17 -25.57
CA VAL A 165 10.37 16.87 -25.89
C VAL A 165 9.40 16.04 -26.73
N ILE A 166 8.13 16.05 -26.33
CA ILE A 166 7.02 15.47 -27.10
C ILE A 166 5.94 16.54 -27.16
N ARG A 167 5.62 16.99 -28.37
CA ARG A 167 4.58 18.01 -28.54
C ARG A 167 3.25 17.49 -28.09
N PRO A 168 2.38 18.33 -27.46
CA PRO A 168 1.03 17.98 -27.10
C PRO A 168 0.26 17.50 -28.35
N GLN A 169 -0.19 16.25 -28.30
CA GLN A 169 -0.93 15.61 -29.39
C GLN A 169 -1.70 14.37 -28.95
N TYR A 170 -1.56 13.98 -27.68
CA TYR A 170 -2.19 12.78 -27.17
C TYR A 170 -3.46 13.13 -26.41
N THR A 171 -4.51 12.36 -26.62
CA THR A 171 -5.69 12.38 -25.77
C THR A 171 -5.50 11.37 -24.64
N TRP A 172 -5.76 11.78 -23.42
CA TRP A 172 -5.79 10.85 -22.30
C TRP A 172 -6.95 9.85 -22.51
N ALA A 173 -6.63 8.55 -22.45
CA ALA A 173 -7.62 7.48 -22.50
C ALA A 173 -7.77 6.82 -21.13
#